data_f1dbd497590856b71e931b389d358b72
#
_entry.id   f1dbd497590856b71e931b389d358b72
#
_cell.length_a   1.000
_cell.length_b   1.000
_cell.length_c   1.000
_cell.angle_alpha   90.00
_cell.angle_beta   90.00
_cell.angle_gamma   90.00
#
_symmetry.space_group_name_H-M   'P 1'
#
loop_
_entity.id
_entity.type
_entity.pdbx_description
1 polymer ?
#
loop_
_entity_poly.entity_id
_entity_poly.type
_entity_poly.pdbx_seq_one_letter_code
_entity_poly.pdbx_strand_id
1 'polypeptide(L)'
;EIDDENRLVDAQFFGFAHRRAVFTEGTGCTLLRAGREQLQRKLEVAEVEALDATLPWPQGSAPAPVDPRLEPVLQQAFAEPDPLHARNTKAVVVIHKGQLVAEKYAPGIDADTPLPGWSMTKSVTNLLIGLLMNDGKLRLTQTAPVPLWYEDPVDPRGDITIDQLMRMSSGLEFEEKYTPYSDVSRMLSVEADAAGFAAAKPLVAEPGTLWSYSSGTSNILSGVIRWTVGGYLQEYYDFTQQRLFLPLGIHTAVLETDNNGTFIGSSYMYAKARDWARLGQFCLQDGFWQGKRLLPEGWLAYSTTPTPNNPLNNYGAHFWLNADPEDKQKQRTWPSLPTDTYFMSGFQGQRVVIIPSKELVVVRLGFSGGPNRGIEPLVAGLIEALAPD
;
A
#
# COMPACT_ATOMS: atom_id res chain seq x y z
N GLU A 1 27.86 0.44 8.99
CA GLU A 1 28.69 1.39 8.24
C GLU A 1 27.88 1.98 7.10
N ILE A 2 27.97 3.29 6.88
CA ILE A 2 27.32 3.98 5.75
C ILE A 2 28.44 4.47 4.85
N ASP A 3 28.37 4.12 3.58
CA ASP A 3 29.27 4.54 2.52
C ASP A 3 28.49 5.47 1.57
N ASP A 4 28.62 6.77 1.80
CA ASP A 4 27.90 7.78 1.04
C ASP A 4 28.38 7.86 -0.41
N GLU A 5 29.67 7.59 -0.68
CA GLU A 5 30.26 7.64 -2.00
C GLU A 5 29.67 6.53 -2.91
N ASN A 6 29.53 5.31 -2.37
CA ASN A 6 28.95 4.18 -3.07
C ASN A 6 27.46 4.02 -2.81
N ARG A 7 26.86 4.93 -2.03
CA ARG A 7 25.43 4.89 -1.64
C ARG A 7 25.04 3.54 -1.03
N LEU A 8 25.90 2.99 -0.17
CA LEU A 8 25.80 1.66 0.40
C LEU A 8 25.63 1.72 1.92
N VAL A 9 24.71 0.91 2.43
CA VAL A 9 24.62 0.64 3.87
C VAL A 9 25.03 -0.81 4.11
N ASP A 10 26.01 -0.99 5.01
CA ASP A 10 26.53 -2.29 5.44
C ASP A 10 26.21 -2.48 6.93
N ALA A 11 25.48 -3.52 7.26
CA ALA A 11 25.11 -3.88 8.62
C ALA A 11 25.62 -5.28 8.97
N GLN A 12 26.34 -5.38 10.10
CA GLN A 12 26.83 -6.63 10.64
C GLN A 12 26.21 -6.86 12.02
N PHE A 13 25.74 -8.08 12.26
CA PHE A 13 25.25 -8.50 13.55
C PHE A 13 26.15 -9.63 14.10
N PHE A 14 26.85 -9.37 15.19
CA PHE A 14 27.82 -10.31 15.81
C PHE A 14 28.88 -10.88 14.85
N GLY A 15 29.21 -10.20 13.77
CA GLY A 15 30.19 -10.66 12.78
C GLY A 15 29.75 -11.83 11.88
N PHE A 16 28.54 -12.33 12.04
CA PHE A 16 28.05 -13.50 11.30
C PHE A 16 26.93 -13.19 10.31
N ALA A 17 26.07 -12.24 10.64
CA ALA A 17 24.97 -11.87 9.76
C ALA A 17 25.31 -10.55 9.06
N HIS A 18 25.64 -10.66 7.78
CA HIS A 18 25.97 -9.52 6.93
C HIS A 18 24.75 -9.13 6.10
N ARG A 19 24.40 -7.86 6.09
CA ARG A 19 23.31 -7.31 5.26
C ARG A 19 23.79 -6.03 4.62
N ARG A 20 23.58 -5.94 3.31
CA ARG A 20 23.90 -4.74 2.53
C ARG A 20 22.67 -4.24 1.81
N ALA A 21 22.54 -2.94 1.74
CA ALA A 21 21.54 -2.29 0.90
C ALA A 21 22.20 -1.19 0.08
N VAL A 22 21.83 -1.08 -1.18
CA VAL A 22 22.28 -0.02 -2.08
C VAL A 22 21.13 0.94 -2.34
N PHE A 23 21.40 2.23 -2.23
CA PHE A 23 20.45 3.28 -2.59
C PHE A 23 20.52 3.57 -4.09
N THR A 24 19.35 3.59 -4.74
CA THR A 24 19.16 4.01 -6.12
C THR A 24 18.19 5.18 -6.14
N GLU A 25 18.56 6.27 -6.78
CA GLU A 25 17.69 7.42 -6.94
C GLU A 25 16.39 7.01 -7.65
N GLY A 26 15.24 7.48 -7.16
CA GLY A 26 13.92 7.13 -7.66
C GLY A 26 13.30 5.86 -7.06
N THR A 27 14.10 4.88 -6.63
CA THR A 27 13.60 3.61 -6.08
C THR A 27 14.09 3.28 -4.66
N GLY A 28 14.82 4.20 -4.02
CA GLY A 28 15.25 4.00 -2.63
C GLY A 28 16.26 2.88 -2.44
N CYS A 29 16.15 2.14 -1.35
CA CYS A 29 17.09 1.11 -0.95
C CYS A 29 16.70 -0.28 -1.45
N THR A 30 17.63 -0.95 -2.11
CA THR A 30 17.49 -2.38 -2.44
C THR A 30 18.39 -3.20 -1.53
N LEU A 31 17.80 -4.12 -0.76
CA LEU A 31 18.56 -5.03 0.07
C LEU A 31 19.26 -6.08 -0.83
N LEU A 32 20.60 -6.09 -0.81
CA LEU A 32 21.40 -7.02 -1.61
C LEU A 32 21.33 -8.44 -1.07
N ARG A 33 21.19 -9.41 -1.95
CA ARG A 33 21.07 -10.84 -1.62
C ARG A 33 22.34 -11.58 -2.03
N ALA A 34 22.58 -12.73 -1.39
CA ALA A 34 23.73 -13.57 -1.67
C ALA A 34 23.90 -13.87 -3.16
N GLY A 35 25.10 -13.70 -3.69
CA GLY A 35 25.42 -13.86 -5.11
C GLY A 35 25.11 -12.67 -6.01
N ARG A 36 24.55 -11.57 -5.47
CA ARG A 36 24.32 -10.29 -6.17
C ARG A 36 24.90 -9.14 -5.41
N GLU A 37 26.17 -9.20 -5.08
CA GLU A 37 26.86 -8.24 -4.20
C GLU A 37 27.10 -6.88 -4.86
N GLN A 38 26.89 -6.77 -6.18
CA GLN A 38 27.02 -5.52 -6.92
C GLN A 38 25.73 -5.28 -7.71
N LEU A 39 24.91 -4.36 -7.25
CA LEU A 39 23.75 -3.86 -7.98
C LEU A 39 24.02 -2.40 -8.31
N GLN A 40 24.54 -2.15 -9.52
CA GLN A 40 24.59 -0.80 -10.06
C GLN A 40 23.33 -0.61 -10.92
N ARG A 41 22.38 0.17 -10.44
CA ARG A 41 21.22 0.61 -11.21
C ARG A 41 21.27 2.12 -11.34
N LYS A 42 21.15 2.57 -12.56
CA LYS A 42 20.91 3.98 -12.87
C LYS A 42 19.53 4.07 -13.49
N LEU A 43 18.69 4.87 -12.89
CA LEU A 43 17.38 5.24 -13.44
C LEU A 43 17.48 6.66 -14.00
N GLU A 44 16.77 6.90 -15.08
CA GLU A 44 16.46 8.23 -15.54
C GLU A 44 15.28 8.72 -14.71
N VAL A 45 15.56 9.59 -13.75
CA VAL A 45 14.55 10.19 -12.87
C VAL A 45 14.21 11.57 -13.45
N ALA A 46 12.94 11.75 -13.81
CA ALA A 46 12.48 13.05 -14.30
C ALA A 46 12.53 14.08 -13.16
N GLU A 47 13.06 15.26 -13.46
CA GLU A 47 12.91 16.41 -12.58
C GLU A 47 11.44 16.83 -12.54
N VAL A 48 10.91 16.99 -11.35
CA VAL A 48 9.51 17.38 -11.11
C VAL A 48 9.50 18.63 -10.26
N GLU A 49 8.79 19.66 -10.74
CA GLU A 49 8.60 20.87 -9.96
C GLU A 49 7.83 20.57 -8.67
N ALA A 50 8.25 21.21 -7.57
CA ALA A 50 7.53 21.15 -6.32
C ALA A 50 6.11 21.74 -6.47
N LEU A 51 5.17 21.19 -5.69
CA LEU A 51 3.82 21.78 -5.65
C LEU A 51 3.87 23.19 -5.09
N ASP A 52 3.07 24.09 -5.67
CA ASP A 52 2.97 25.47 -5.22
C ASP A 52 2.47 25.54 -3.76
N ALA A 53 3.32 26.08 -2.88
CA ALA A 53 3.02 26.19 -1.45
C ALA A 53 1.95 27.26 -1.12
N THR A 54 1.54 28.08 -2.08
CA THR A 54 0.48 29.09 -1.91
C THR A 54 -0.89 28.57 -2.30
N LEU A 55 -0.95 27.51 -3.10
CA LEU A 55 -2.21 26.90 -3.52
C LEU A 55 -2.70 25.88 -2.49
N PRO A 56 -4.03 25.82 -2.26
CA PRO A 56 -4.60 24.81 -1.38
C PRO A 56 -4.45 23.39 -1.96
N TRP A 57 -4.45 22.39 -1.07
CA TRP A 57 -4.56 21.00 -1.44
C TRP A 57 -5.89 20.73 -2.20
N PRO A 58 -5.95 19.90 -3.23
CA PRO A 58 -4.87 19.05 -3.75
C PRO A 58 -3.97 19.67 -4.81
N GLN A 59 -4.26 20.89 -5.30
CA GLN A 59 -3.51 21.56 -6.38
C GLN A 59 -2.12 22.02 -5.92
N GLY A 60 -1.99 22.33 -4.65
CA GLY A 60 -0.74 22.79 -4.06
C GLY A 60 -0.42 22.12 -2.72
N SER A 61 0.43 22.77 -1.95
CA SER A 61 0.93 22.28 -0.66
C SER A 61 0.74 23.26 0.50
N ALA A 62 -0.17 24.25 0.37
CA ALA A 62 -0.51 25.13 1.49
C ALA A 62 -0.93 24.34 2.74
N PRO A 63 -0.61 24.83 3.95
CA PRO A 63 -1.01 24.19 5.20
C PRO A 63 -2.54 24.07 5.31
N ALA A 64 -3.00 23.05 6.05
CA ALA A 64 -4.40 22.93 6.40
C ALA A 64 -4.88 24.15 7.19
N PRO A 65 -6.12 24.61 6.98
CA PRO A 65 -6.74 25.58 7.87
C PRO A 65 -6.88 24.97 9.28
N VAL A 66 -6.85 25.81 10.29
CA VAL A 66 -7.09 25.37 11.68
C VAL A 66 -8.58 25.38 11.95
N ASP A 67 -9.17 24.19 12.16
CA ASP A 67 -10.54 24.05 12.65
C ASP A 67 -10.50 23.65 14.15
N PRO A 68 -10.91 24.55 15.07
CA PRO A 68 -10.85 24.29 16.51
C PRO A 68 -11.67 23.05 16.95
N ARG A 69 -12.68 22.66 16.19
CA ARG A 69 -13.52 21.48 16.50
C ARG A 69 -12.73 20.17 16.36
N LEU A 70 -11.72 20.14 15.48
CA LEU A 70 -10.92 18.96 15.21
C LEU A 70 -9.73 18.80 16.17
N GLU A 71 -9.26 19.90 16.77
CA GLU A 71 -8.05 19.88 17.62
C GLU A 71 -8.13 18.89 18.79
N PRO A 72 -9.24 18.79 19.57
CA PRO A 72 -9.32 17.81 20.66
C PRO A 72 -9.21 16.36 20.17
N VAL A 73 -9.80 16.05 19.02
CA VAL A 73 -9.75 14.70 18.41
C VAL A 73 -8.32 14.38 17.97
N LEU A 74 -7.66 15.36 17.34
CA LEU A 74 -6.26 15.20 16.91
C LEU A 74 -5.33 15.05 18.12
N GLN A 75 -5.49 15.83 19.18
CA GLN A 75 -4.71 15.69 20.41
C GLN A 75 -4.85 14.30 21.00
N GLN A 76 -6.08 13.77 21.05
CA GLN A 76 -6.33 12.41 21.55
C GLN A 76 -5.64 11.33 20.69
N ALA A 77 -5.53 11.53 19.38
CA ALA A 77 -4.86 10.59 18.47
C ALA A 77 -3.35 10.47 18.75
N PHE A 78 -2.73 11.52 19.30
CA PHE A 78 -1.31 11.54 19.68
C PHE A 78 -1.07 11.24 21.16
N ALA A 79 -2.14 11.11 21.96
CA ALA A 79 -2.03 10.74 23.36
C ALA A 79 -1.61 9.26 23.50
N GLU A 80 -0.81 8.98 24.53
CA GLU A 80 -0.32 7.64 24.87
C GLU A 80 -1.00 7.15 26.16
N PRO A 81 -2.25 6.64 26.04
CA PRO A 81 -3.03 6.24 27.23
C PRO A 81 -2.53 4.95 27.88
N ASP A 82 -1.77 4.15 27.14
CA ASP A 82 -1.21 2.88 27.61
C ASP A 82 0.30 2.84 27.34
N PRO A 83 1.14 2.95 28.37
CA PRO A 83 2.59 2.91 28.22
C PRO A 83 3.13 1.58 27.67
N LEU A 84 2.39 0.47 27.88
CA LEU A 84 2.79 -0.86 27.40
C LEU A 84 2.46 -1.09 25.92
N HIS A 85 1.48 -0.36 25.40
CA HIS A 85 0.99 -0.48 24.04
C HIS A 85 0.93 0.89 23.36
N ALA A 86 2.08 1.51 23.22
CA ALA A 86 2.20 2.85 22.65
C ALA A 86 1.53 2.95 21.28
N ARG A 87 0.72 3.98 21.10
CA ARG A 87 0.13 4.33 19.78
C ARG A 87 1.19 4.84 18.83
N ASN A 88 2.12 5.63 19.37
CA ASN A 88 3.25 6.21 18.64
C ASN A 88 2.84 6.81 17.29
N THR A 89 1.78 7.62 17.31
CA THR A 89 1.26 8.32 16.13
C THR A 89 2.28 9.34 15.65
N LYS A 90 2.58 9.34 14.36
CA LYS A 90 3.58 10.23 13.73
C LYS A 90 2.93 11.30 12.88
N ALA A 91 1.87 10.96 12.16
CA ALA A 91 1.14 11.90 11.32
C ALA A 91 -0.36 11.54 11.26
N VAL A 92 -1.20 12.55 11.26
CA VAL A 92 -2.63 12.46 10.92
C VAL A 92 -2.92 13.53 9.89
N VAL A 93 -3.61 13.16 8.79
CA VAL A 93 -4.09 14.07 7.74
C VAL A 93 -5.54 13.76 7.49
N VAL A 94 -6.38 14.78 7.41
CA VAL A 94 -7.84 14.67 7.24
C VAL A 94 -8.29 15.43 6.01
N ILE A 95 -8.91 14.72 5.08
CA ILE A 95 -9.57 15.29 3.90
C ILE A 95 -11.07 15.13 4.05
N HIS A 96 -11.80 16.22 3.96
CA HIS A 96 -13.27 16.22 3.98
C HIS A 96 -13.81 17.00 2.79
N LYS A 97 -14.73 16.39 2.04
CA LYS A 97 -15.31 16.98 0.81
C LYS A 97 -14.24 17.49 -0.17
N GLY A 98 -13.17 16.69 -0.33
CA GLY A 98 -12.08 17.00 -1.23
C GLY A 98 -11.12 18.09 -0.77
N GLN A 99 -11.24 18.58 0.47
CA GLN A 99 -10.38 19.62 1.04
C GLN A 99 -9.54 19.09 2.20
N LEU A 100 -8.29 19.52 2.32
CA LEU A 100 -7.47 19.30 3.49
C LEU A 100 -7.99 20.19 4.63
N VAL A 101 -8.61 19.56 5.63
CA VAL A 101 -9.25 20.28 6.76
C VAL A 101 -8.45 20.21 8.05
N ALA A 102 -7.56 19.23 8.20
CA ALA A 102 -6.67 19.16 9.35
C ALA A 102 -5.44 18.31 9.04
N GLU A 103 -4.34 18.64 9.70
CA GLU A 103 -3.15 17.83 9.75
C GLU A 103 -2.38 18.06 11.04
N LYS A 104 -1.75 17.01 11.57
CA LYS A 104 -0.92 17.07 12.77
C LYS A 104 0.21 16.08 12.68
N TYR A 105 1.38 16.51 13.15
CA TYR A 105 2.63 15.73 13.10
C TYR A 105 3.24 15.65 14.49
N ALA A 106 3.89 14.51 14.79
CA ALA A 106 4.65 14.36 16.04
C ALA A 106 5.95 15.17 16.00
N PRO A 107 6.55 15.48 17.14
CA PRO A 107 7.87 16.14 17.20
C PRO A 107 8.91 15.39 16.34
N GLY A 108 9.64 16.14 15.51
CA GLY A 108 10.65 15.62 14.59
C GLY A 108 10.10 15.04 13.29
N ILE A 109 8.78 15.12 13.07
CA ILE A 109 8.08 14.74 11.82
C ILE A 109 7.37 15.99 11.30
N ASP A 110 7.37 16.18 10.02
CA ASP A 110 6.68 17.27 9.32
C ASP A 110 5.90 16.77 8.09
N ALA A 111 5.31 17.71 7.34
CA ALA A 111 4.54 17.42 6.14
C ALA A 111 5.41 16.82 5.01
N ASP A 112 6.72 17.02 5.07
CA ASP A 112 7.67 16.56 4.06
C ASP A 112 8.37 15.24 4.42
N THR A 113 8.17 14.75 5.63
CA THR A 113 8.76 13.50 6.10
C THR A 113 8.09 12.28 5.44
N PRO A 114 8.81 11.47 4.64
CA PRO A 114 8.26 10.23 4.10
C PRO A 114 8.19 9.17 5.20
N LEU A 115 7.05 8.49 5.29
CA LEU A 115 6.81 7.42 6.27
C LEU A 115 6.46 6.12 5.55
N PRO A 116 6.86 4.96 6.10
CA PRO A 116 6.59 3.66 5.49
C PRO A 116 5.09 3.35 5.51
N GLY A 117 4.57 2.89 4.38
CA GLY A 117 3.17 2.45 4.25
C GLY A 117 2.96 1.01 4.68
N TRP A 118 4.02 0.19 4.66
CA TRP A 118 3.90 -1.24 4.81
C TRP A 118 2.83 -1.81 3.86
N SER A 119 1.95 -2.69 4.32
CA SER A 119 0.95 -3.33 3.48
C SER A 119 -0.08 -2.39 2.83
N MET A 120 -0.09 -1.08 3.13
CA MET A 120 -0.84 -0.11 2.32
C MET A 120 -0.35 -0.10 0.86
N THR A 121 0.89 -0.49 0.61
CA THR A 121 1.46 -0.67 -0.73
C THR A 121 0.64 -1.64 -1.60
N LYS A 122 -0.03 -2.63 -1.00
CA LYS A 122 -0.91 -3.55 -1.72
C LYS A 122 -2.05 -2.82 -2.44
N SER A 123 -2.63 -1.81 -1.80
CA SER A 123 -3.67 -1.00 -2.45
C SER A 123 -3.11 -0.16 -3.60
N VAL A 124 -1.85 0.27 -3.51
CA VAL A 124 -1.18 0.93 -4.65
C VAL A 124 -0.98 -0.05 -5.82
N THR A 125 -0.61 -1.29 -5.52
CA THR A 125 -0.54 -2.37 -6.55
C THR A 125 -1.89 -2.60 -7.21
N ASN A 126 -3.01 -2.56 -6.45
CA ASN A 126 -4.37 -2.59 -7.01
C ASN A 126 -4.60 -1.43 -8.00
N LEU A 127 -4.23 -0.20 -7.62
CA LEU A 127 -4.39 0.96 -8.50
C LEU A 127 -3.58 0.83 -9.78
N LEU A 128 -2.34 0.33 -9.72
CA LEU A 128 -1.51 0.09 -10.89
C LEU A 128 -2.10 -0.98 -11.82
N ILE A 129 -2.67 -2.05 -11.28
CA ILE A 129 -3.43 -3.05 -12.07
C ILE A 129 -4.65 -2.37 -12.72
N GLY A 130 -5.39 -1.53 -11.97
CA GLY A 130 -6.53 -0.77 -12.50
C GLY A 130 -6.16 0.12 -13.69
N LEU A 131 -4.99 0.78 -13.64
CA LEU A 131 -4.48 1.57 -14.75
C LEU A 131 -4.21 0.70 -15.99
N LEU A 132 -3.60 -0.47 -15.84
CA LEU A 132 -3.37 -1.40 -16.95
C LEU A 132 -4.67 -1.96 -17.52
N MET A 133 -5.69 -2.13 -16.70
CA MET A 133 -7.03 -2.50 -17.16
C MET A 133 -7.70 -1.38 -17.94
N ASN A 134 -7.59 -0.14 -17.47
CA ASN A 134 -8.09 1.04 -18.19
C ASN A 134 -7.39 1.23 -19.54
N ASP A 135 -6.12 0.85 -19.64
CA ASP A 135 -5.35 0.85 -20.88
C ASP A 135 -5.66 -0.36 -21.81
N GLY A 136 -6.52 -1.27 -21.39
CA GLY A 136 -6.82 -2.49 -22.13
C GLY A 136 -5.69 -3.52 -22.18
N LYS A 137 -4.65 -3.35 -21.36
CA LYS A 137 -3.47 -4.24 -21.32
C LYS A 137 -3.69 -5.50 -20.48
N LEU A 138 -4.61 -5.44 -19.51
CA LEU A 138 -4.99 -6.57 -18.67
C LEU A 138 -6.52 -6.70 -18.59
N ARG A 139 -7.00 -7.90 -18.22
CA ARG A 139 -8.39 -8.20 -17.89
C ARG A 139 -8.46 -9.06 -16.64
N LEU A 140 -9.44 -8.83 -15.76
CA LEU A 140 -9.61 -9.60 -14.52
C LEU A 140 -9.73 -11.11 -14.75
N THR A 141 -10.47 -11.48 -15.81
CA THR A 141 -10.77 -12.88 -16.13
C THR A 141 -9.66 -13.60 -16.90
N GLN A 142 -8.62 -12.91 -17.34
CA GLN A 142 -7.50 -13.59 -17.99
C GLN A 142 -6.63 -14.32 -16.96
N THR A 143 -5.99 -15.39 -17.36
CA THR A 143 -4.94 -16.06 -16.58
C THR A 143 -3.76 -15.10 -16.40
N ALA A 144 -3.14 -15.15 -15.21
CA ALA A 144 -2.05 -14.25 -14.89
C ALA A 144 -0.81 -14.59 -15.72
N PRO A 145 -0.21 -13.61 -16.43
CA PRO A 145 0.94 -13.85 -17.29
C PRO A 145 2.23 -14.01 -16.46
N VAL A 146 2.30 -15.07 -15.65
CA VAL A 146 3.46 -15.41 -14.82
C VAL A 146 4.32 -16.42 -15.58
N PRO A 147 5.52 -16.04 -16.05
CA PRO A 147 6.30 -16.90 -16.96
C PRO A 147 6.52 -18.30 -16.43
N LEU A 148 6.84 -18.45 -15.15
CA LEU A 148 7.09 -19.75 -14.50
C LEU A 148 5.92 -20.75 -14.65
N TRP A 149 4.68 -20.28 -14.68
CA TRP A 149 3.50 -21.14 -14.74
C TRP A 149 3.20 -21.69 -16.14
N TYR A 150 3.93 -21.21 -17.15
CA TYR A 150 3.79 -21.65 -18.55
C TYR A 150 4.98 -22.47 -19.02
N GLU A 151 5.97 -22.74 -18.16
CA GLU A 151 7.09 -23.62 -18.49
C GLU A 151 6.65 -25.10 -18.62
N ASP A 152 5.65 -25.50 -17.80
CA ASP A 152 4.97 -26.78 -17.89
C ASP A 152 3.51 -26.54 -18.29
N PRO A 153 3.06 -27.00 -19.47
CA PRO A 153 1.70 -26.77 -19.94
C PRO A 153 0.61 -27.48 -19.11
N VAL A 154 0.98 -28.38 -18.19
CA VAL A 154 0.05 -29.04 -17.27
C VAL A 154 0.10 -28.48 -15.86
N ASP A 155 0.88 -27.42 -15.62
CA ASP A 155 0.92 -26.75 -14.33
C ASP A 155 -0.43 -26.09 -14.02
N PRO A 156 -1.16 -26.53 -12.96
CA PRO A 156 -2.48 -25.98 -12.65
C PRO A 156 -2.43 -24.52 -12.21
N ARG A 157 -1.27 -23.97 -11.85
CA ARG A 157 -1.08 -22.54 -11.53
C ARG A 157 -1.27 -21.65 -12.76
N GLY A 158 -1.10 -22.20 -13.97
CA GLY A 158 -1.36 -21.50 -15.23
C GLY A 158 -2.82 -21.05 -15.40
N ASP A 159 -3.75 -21.64 -14.66
CA ASP A 159 -5.18 -21.28 -14.68
C ASP A 159 -5.54 -20.16 -13.69
N ILE A 160 -4.63 -19.75 -12.81
CA ILE A 160 -4.86 -18.67 -11.83
C ILE A 160 -5.09 -17.35 -12.58
N THR A 161 -6.24 -16.73 -12.35
CA THR A 161 -6.61 -15.45 -12.98
C THR A 161 -6.09 -14.23 -12.22
N ILE A 162 -6.07 -13.08 -12.89
CA ILE A 162 -5.75 -11.79 -12.24
C ILE A 162 -6.74 -11.51 -11.11
N ASP A 163 -8.05 -11.77 -11.29
CA ASP A 163 -9.07 -11.58 -10.25
C ASP A 163 -8.77 -12.39 -9.00
N GLN A 164 -8.40 -13.66 -9.15
CA GLN A 164 -8.08 -14.53 -8.00
C GLN A 164 -6.83 -14.05 -7.24
N LEU A 165 -5.84 -13.52 -7.94
CA LEU A 165 -4.68 -12.86 -7.29
C LEU A 165 -5.13 -11.56 -6.59
N MET A 166 -5.90 -10.71 -7.25
CA MET A 166 -6.41 -9.45 -6.68
C MET A 166 -7.22 -9.67 -5.40
N ARG A 167 -7.98 -10.76 -5.33
CA ARG A 167 -8.86 -11.12 -4.20
C ARG A 167 -8.20 -11.97 -3.14
N MET A 168 -6.89 -12.25 -3.23
CA MET A 168 -6.19 -13.14 -2.30
C MET A 168 -6.78 -14.56 -2.24
N SER A 169 -7.20 -15.08 -3.39
CA SER A 169 -7.81 -16.41 -3.52
C SER A 169 -7.12 -17.27 -4.57
N SER A 170 -5.82 -17.10 -4.73
CA SER A 170 -5.01 -17.86 -5.71
C SER A 170 -4.90 -19.35 -5.41
N GLY A 171 -5.10 -19.78 -4.16
CA GLY A 171 -4.88 -21.15 -3.71
C GLY A 171 -3.40 -21.50 -3.50
N LEU A 172 -2.47 -20.59 -3.70
CA LEU A 172 -1.05 -20.80 -3.43
C LEU A 172 -0.77 -20.85 -1.93
N GLU A 173 0.12 -21.75 -1.52
CA GLU A 173 0.65 -21.79 -0.16
C GLU A 173 1.46 -20.53 0.14
N PHE A 174 1.19 -19.88 1.28
CA PHE A 174 2.03 -18.76 1.73
C PHE A 174 1.83 -18.49 3.22
N GLU A 175 2.90 -18.55 4.00
CA GLU A 175 2.86 -18.26 5.42
C GLU A 175 3.09 -16.75 5.68
N GLU A 176 2.00 -16.01 6.01
CA GLU A 176 2.00 -14.56 6.26
C GLU A 176 2.30 -14.22 7.75
N LYS A 177 3.01 -15.05 8.48
CA LYS A 177 3.42 -14.76 9.85
C LYS A 177 4.82 -14.20 9.88
N TYR A 178 5.04 -13.07 10.57
CA TYR A 178 6.36 -12.46 10.69
C TYR A 178 7.23 -13.18 11.72
N THR A 179 7.60 -14.41 11.42
CA THR A 179 8.57 -15.24 12.16
C THR A 179 9.84 -15.44 11.32
N PRO A 180 11.01 -15.75 11.90
CA PRO A 180 12.29 -15.75 11.18
C PRO A 180 12.35 -16.62 9.91
N TYR A 181 11.57 -17.71 9.85
CA TYR A 181 11.62 -18.66 8.74
C TYR A 181 10.34 -18.73 7.89
N SER A 182 9.36 -17.89 8.20
CA SER A 182 8.12 -17.83 7.43
C SER A 182 8.33 -17.31 6.01
N ASP A 183 7.40 -17.60 5.10
CA ASP A 183 7.51 -17.20 3.71
C ASP A 183 7.60 -15.69 3.54
N VAL A 184 6.79 -14.92 4.26
CA VAL A 184 6.83 -13.46 4.18
C VAL A 184 8.19 -12.93 4.64
N SER A 185 8.76 -13.44 5.73
CA SER A 185 10.06 -13.00 6.24
C SER A 185 11.19 -13.38 5.30
N ARG A 186 11.18 -14.59 4.74
CA ARG A 186 12.15 -15.03 3.73
C ARG A 186 12.05 -14.18 2.47
N MET A 187 10.86 -14.04 1.91
CA MET A 187 10.62 -13.26 0.70
C MET A 187 11.13 -11.83 0.83
N LEU A 188 10.80 -11.14 1.94
CA LEU A 188 11.16 -9.74 2.16
C LEU A 188 12.61 -9.54 2.57
N SER A 189 13.30 -10.56 3.16
CA SER A 189 14.62 -10.37 3.74
C SER A 189 15.74 -11.28 3.21
N VAL A 190 15.42 -12.33 2.43
CA VAL A 190 16.40 -13.29 1.94
C VAL A 190 16.35 -13.50 0.44
N GLU A 191 15.16 -13.58 -0.15
CA GLU A 191 14.99 -13.95 -1.56
C GLU A 191 15.31 -12.75 -2.50
N ALA A 192 16.03 -13.02 -3.59
CA ALA A 192 16.42 -11.99 -4.55
C ALA A 192 15.30 -11.60 -5.52
N ASP A 193 14.32 -12.48 -5.68
CA ASP A 193 13.15 -12.35 -6.55
C ASP A 193 11.89 -12.64 -5.74
N ALA A 194 11.24 -11.59 -5.26
CA ALA A 194 10.05 -11.72 -4.44
C ALA A 194 8.86 -12.30 -5.21
N ALA A 195 8.69 -11.88 -6.46
CA ALA A 195 7.61 -12.37 -7.32
C ALA A 195 7.82 -13.83 -7.71
N GLY A 196 9.04 -14.20 -8.13
CA GLY A 196 9.40 -15.57 -8.49
C GLY A 196 9.32 -16.52 -7.30
N PHE A 197 9.79 -16.09 -6.11
CA PHE A 197 9.66 -16.88 -4.87
C PHE A 197 8.21 -17.22 -4.55
N ALA A 198 7.32 -16.23 -4.62
CA ALA A 198 5.90 -16.43 -4.34
C ALA A 198 5.21 -17.27 -5.45
N ALA A 199 5.56 -17.05 -6.70
CA ALA A 199 5.03 -17.80 -7.84
C ALA A 199 5.45 -19.27 -7.84
N ALA A 200 6.61 -19.59 -7.24
CA ALA A 200 7.12 -20.97 -7.12
C ALA A 200 6.43 -21.79 -6.02
N LYS A 201 5.57 -21.17 -5.21
CA LYS A 201 4.84 -21.91 -4.16
C LYS A 201 3.86 -22.91 -4.75
N PRO A 202 3.65 -24.06 -4.05
CA PRO A 202 2.70 -25.06 -4.49
C PRO A 202 1.25 -24.55 -4.38
N LEU A 203 0.38 -25.13 -5.20
CA LEU A 203 -1.06 -24.96 -5.08
C LEU A 203 -1.59 -25.90 -4.00
N VAL A 204 -2.24 -25.36 -2.96
CA VAL A 204 -2.80 -26.14 -1.83
C VAL A 204 -4.33 -26.10 -1.79
N ALA A 205 -4.95 -25.27 -2.63
CA ALA A 205 -6.39 -25.21 -2.82
C ALA A 205 -6.70 -24.85 -4.27
N GLU A 206 -7.88 -25.23 -4.76
CA GLU A 206 -8.37 -24.80 -6.06
C GLU A 206 -8.48 -23.26 -6.08
N PRO A 207 -7.99 -22.57 -7.14
CA PRO A 207 -8.10 -21.13 -7.26
C PRO A 207 -9.54 -20.63 -7.14
N GLY A 208 -9.75 -19.60 -6.30
CA GLY A 208 -11.07 -19.04 -6.01
C GLY A 208 -11.81 -19.69 -4.84
N THR A 209 -11.33 -20.80 -4.27
CA THR A 209 -12.04 -21.52 -3.20
C THR A 209 -11.58 -21.17 -1.78
N LEU A 210 -10.36 -20.67 -1.62
CA LEU A 210 -9.77 -20.32 -0.32
C LEU A 210 -9.28 -18.87 -0.33
N TRP A 211 -9.82 -18.04 0.56
CA TRP A 211 -9.26 -16.73 0.85
C TRP A 211 -8.09 -16.87 1.82
N SER A 212 -6.93 -16.34 1.43
CA SER A 212 -5.74 -16.31 2.28
C SER A 212 -4.95 -15.03 2.01
N TYR A 213 -4.91 -14.11 2.99
CA TYR A 213 -4.12 -12.89 2.88
C TYR A 213 -2.64 -13.21 2.68
N SER A 214 -2.04 -12.68 1.62
CA SER A 214 -0.69 -13.04 1.19
C SER A 214 0.07 -11.86 0.59
N SER A 215 1.22 -11.53 1.20
CA SER A 215 2.20 -10.61 0.61
C SER A 215 2.84 -11.21 -0.65
N GLY A 216 2.93 -12.54 -0.74
CA GLY A 216 3.41 -13.24 -1.92
C GLY A 216 2.53 -12.96 -3.13
N THR A 217 1.22 -13.09 -2.99
CA THR A 217 0.25 -12.81 -4.05
C THR A 217 0.37 -11.38 -4.58
N SER A 218 0.57 -10.39 -3.69
CA SER A 218 0.77 -9.00 -4.11
C SER A 218 2.08 -8.78 -4.86
N ASN A 219 3.15 -9.52 -4.52
CA ASN A 219 4.40 -9.44 -5.26
C ASN A 219 4.33 -10.18 -6.61
N ILE A 220 3.53 -11.24 -6.73
CA ILE A 220 3.20 -11.82 -8.06
C ILE A 220 2.52 -10.77 -8.94
N LEU A 221 1.51 -10.05 -8.43
CA LEU A 221 0.87 -8.95 -9.17
C LEU A 221 1.86 -7.84 -9.54
N SER A 222 2.80 -7.50 -8.64
CA SER A 222 3.89 -6.56 -8.95
C SER A 222 4.77 -7.04 -10.10
N GLY A 223 5.09 -8.33 -10.15
CA GLY A 223 5.76 -8.97 -11.29
C GLY A 223 4.93 -8.87 -12.57
N VAL A 224 3.63 -9.17 -12.49
CA VAL A 224 2.70 -9.05 -13.63
C VAL A 224 2.69 -7.62 -14.20
N ILE A 225 2.64 -6.60 -13.34
CA ILE A 225 2.72 -5.21 -13.79
C ILE A 225 4.02 -4.99 -14.56
N ARG A 226 5.17 -5.34 -13.95
CA ARG A 226 6.48 -5.18 -14.58
C ARG A 226 6.55 -5.85 -15.95
N TRP A 227 6.14 -7.12 -16.06
CA TRP A 227 6.16 -7.85 -17.33
C TRP A 227 5.22 -7.22 -18.37
N THR A 228 4.09 -6.69 -17.96
CA THR A 228 3.11 -6.05 -18.85
C THR A 228 3.61 -4.73 -19.42
N VAL A 229 4.44 -3.98 -18.67
CA VAL A 229 4.92 -2.65 -19.08
C VAL A 229 6.25 -2.66 -19.82
N GLY A 230 6.90 -3.82 -20.01
CA GLY A 230 8.14 -3.92 -20.78
C GLY A 230 9.18 -4.85 -20.17
N GLY A 231 9.06 -5.20 -18.90
CA GLY A 231 9.92 -6.18 -18.23
C GLY A 231 11.16 -5.60 -17.53
N TYR A 232 11.52 -4.35 -17.78
CA TYR A 232 12.66 -3.71 -17.15
C TYR A 232 12.25 -2.74 -16.05
N LEU A 233 13.19 -2.39 -15.17
CA LEU A 233 12.92 -1.49 -14.05
C LEU A 233 12.56 -0.08 -14.50
N GLN A 234 13.21 0.45 -15.57
CA GLN A 234 12.93 1.79 -16.06
C GLN A 234 11.47 1.93 -16.51
N GLU A 235 10.97 0.99 -17.34
CA GLU A 235 9.59 1.05 -17.81
C GLU A 235 8.58 0.88 -16.65
N TYR A 236 8.93 0.08 -15.64
CA TYR A 236 8.08 -0.07 -14.48
C TYR A 236 8.05 1.22 -13.63
N TYR A 237 9.22 1.83 -13.43
CA TYR A 237 9.34 3.13 -12.77
C TYR A 237 8.56 4.21 -13.53
N ASP A 238 8.81 4.35 -14.84
CA ASP A 238 8.15 5.35 -15.68
C ASP A 238 6.62 5.17 -15.69
N PHE A 239 6.14 3.94 -15.81
CA PHE A 239 4.71 3.65 -15.75
C PHE A 239 4.12 4.12 -14.42
N THR A 240 4.76 3.79 -13.30
CA THR A 240 4.27 4.15 -11.96
C THR A 240 4.27 5.67 -11.77
N GLN A 241 5.33 6.35 -12.18
CA GLN A 241 5.44 7.80 -12.10
C GLN A 241 4.42 8.48 -13.01
N GLN A 242 4.45 8.20 -14.30
CA GLN A 242 3.67 8.94 -15.30
C GLN A 242 2.17 8.63 -15.26
N ARG A 243 1.79 7.42 -14.81
CA ARG A 243 0.39 7.01 -14.86
C ARG A 243 -0.32 7.13 -13.52
N LEU A 244 0.41 7.10 -12.39
CA LEU A 244 -0.18 7.20 -11.05
C LEU A 244 0.33 8.42 -10.30
N PHE A 245 1.62 8.51 -10.00
CA PHE A 245 2.11 9.46 -9.01
C PHE A 245 2.07 10.90 -9.51
N LEU A 246 2.66 11.20 -10.66
CA LEU A 246 2.70 12.56 -11.19
C LEU A 246 1.31 13.13 -11.48
N PRO A 247 0.36 12.39 -12.09
CA PRO A 247 -1.00 12.89 -12.26
C PRO A 247 -1.69 13.25 -10.95
N LEU A 248 -1.38 12.56 -9.85
CA LEU A 248 -1.93 12.84 -8.53
C LEU A 248 -1.16 13.94 -7.77
N GLY A 249 -0.08 14.48 -8.32
CA GLY A 249 0.81 15.42 -7.63
C GLY A 249 1.65 14.77 -6.52
N ILE A 250 1.93 13.48 -6.65
CA ILE A 250 2.78 12.72 -5.74
C ILE A 250 4.20 12.69 -6.33
N HIS A 251 5.10 13.50 -5.76
CA HIS A 251 6.43 13.72 -6.34
C HIS A 251 7.55 13.02 -5.55
N THR A 252 7.26 12.53 -4.35
CA THR A 252 8.28 12.04 -3.41
C THR A 252 8.05 10.61 -2.94
N ALA A 253 7.04 9.93 -3.50
CA ALA A 253 6.82 8.54 -3.17
C ALA A 253 7.92 7.64 -3.73
N VAL A 254 8.41 6.73 -2.90
CA VAL A 254 9.43 5.76 -3.23
C VAL A 254 8.86 4.36 -3.09
N LEU A 255 8.96 3.55 -4.14
CA LEU A 255 8.76 2.11 -4.07
C LEU A 255 10.12 1.42 -4.20
N GLU A 256 10.50 0.70 -3.14
CA GLU A 256 11.74 -0.07 -3.16
C GLU A 256 11.57 -1.38 -3.93
N THR A 257 12.67 -1.84 -4.50
CA THR A 257 12.70 -3.03 -5.35
C THR A 257 13.40 -4.20 -4.70
N ASP A 258 13.12 -5.40 -5.22
CA ASP A 258 14.00 -6.56 -5.04
C ASP A 258 15.24 -6.49 -5.98
N ASN A 259 16.11 -7.50 -5.90
CA ASN A 259 17.32 -7.56 -6.74
C ASN A 259 17.04 -7.73 -8.24
N ASN A 260 15.85 -8.18 -8.61
CA ASN A 260 15.46 -8.31 -10.02
C ASN A 260 14.84 -7.04 -10.58
N GLY A 261 14.66 -5.99 -9.76
CA GLY A 261 14.04 -4.73 -10.17
C GLY A 261 12.52 -4.79 -10.22
N THR A 262 11.91 -5.72 -9.50
CA THR A 262 10.47 -5.73 -9.26
C THR A 262 10.21 -4.95 -7.98
N PHE A 263 9.26 -4.00 -7.98
CA PHE A 263 8.85 -3.33 -6.76
C PHE A 263 8.30 -4.34 -5.75
N ILE A 264 8.66 -4.17 -4.48
CA ILE A 264 8.04 -4.93 -3.39
C ILE A 264 6.63 -4.41 -3.16
N GLY A 265 5.75 -4.73 -4.10
CA GLY A 265 4.37 -4.23 -4.21
C GLY A 265 3.46 -4.64 -3.04
N SER A 266 3.97 -5.48 -2.15
CA SER A 266 3.28 -5.85 -0.91
C SER A 266 3.56 -4.90 0.26
N SER A 267 4.70 -4.13 0.27
CA SER A 267 5.21 -3.64 1.54
C SER A 267 6.06 -2.37 1.50
N TYR A 268 6.86 -2.12 0.48
CA TYR A 268 7.98 -1.17 0.58
C TYR A 268 7.73 0.13 -0.17
N MET A 269 6.59 0.78 0.11
CA MET A 269 6.35 2.15 -0.31
C MET A 269 6.51 3.11 0.87
N TYR A 270 7.24 4.18 0.62
CA TYR A 270 7.40 5.33 1.50
C TYR A 270 6.79 6.55 0.82
N ALA A 271 6.00 7.32 1.54
CA ALA A 271 5.41 8.55 1.03
C ALA A 271 5.08 9.52 2.17
N LYS A 272 4.95 10.80 1.86
CA LYS A 272 4.45 11.82 2.78
C LYS A 272 2.99 11.52 3.17
N ALA A 273 2.58 11.93 4.35
CA ALA A 273 1.20 11.71 4.81
C ALA A 273 0.16 12.32 3.86
N ARG A 274 0.46 13.48 3.29
CA ARG A 274 -0.40 14.14 2.28
C ARG A 274 -0.47 13.36 0.96
N ASP A 275 0.57 12.62 0.58
CA ASP A 275 0.58 11.78 -0.62
C ASP A 275 -0.29 10.53 -0.43
N TRP A 276 -0.24 9.94 0.76
CA TRP A 276 -1.21 8.90 1.15
C TRP A 276 -2.65 9.42 1.14
N ALA A 277 -2.87 10.69 1.52
CA ALA A 277 -4.18 11.33 1.43
C ALA A 277 -4.64 11.51 -0.03
N ARG A 278 -3.72 11.84 -0.97
CA ARG A 278 -4.03 11.92 -2.41
C ARG A 278 -4.47 10.57 -2.96
N LEU A 279 -3.79 9.48 -2.60
CA LEU A 279 -4.22 8.14 -2.97
C LEU A 279 -5.59 7.79 -2.39
N GLY A 280 -5.85 8.14 -1.13
CA GLY A 280 -7.17 7.96 -0.52
C GLY A 280 -8.28 8.76 -1.20
N GLN A 281 -8.03 10.02 -1.52
CA GLN A 281 -8.99 10.88 -2.24
C GLN A 281 -9.23 10.39 -3.66
N PHE A 282 -8.21 9.92 -4.35
CA PHE A 282 -8.32 9.31 -5.66
C PHE A 282 -9.22 8.07 -5.65
N CYS A 283 -9.08 7.24 -4.61
CA CYS A 283 -9.98 6.10 -4.38
C CYS A 283 -11.41 6.56 -4.08
N LEU A 284 -11.59 7.58 -3.21
CA LEU A 284 -12.92 8.12 -2.90
C LEU A 284 -13.67 8.62 -4.15
N GLN A 285 -12.92 9.11 -5.15
CA GLN A 285 -13.45 9.62 -6.42
C GLN A 285 -13.52 8.54 -7.53
N ASP A 286 -13.47 7.26 -7.18
CA ASP A 286 -13.50 6.13 -8.14
C ASP A 286 -12.52 6.28 -9.29
N GLY A 287 -11.29 6.71 -8.98
CA GLY A 287 -10.25 6.86 -10.00
C GLY A 287 -10.40 8.04 -10.94
N PHE A 288 -11.27 9.01 -10.58
CA PHE A 288 -11.40 10.28 -11.29
C PHE A 288 -10.56 11.35 -10.60
N TRP A 289 -9.71 12.07 -11.33
CA TRP A 289 -8.81 13.06 -10.76
C TRP A 289 -8.65 14.27 -11.69
N GLN A 290 -8.89 15.46 -11.18
CA GLN A 290 -8.75 16.74 -11.90
C GLN A 290 -9.33 16.71 -13.34
N GLY A 291 -10.58 16.22 -13.47
CA GLY A 291 -11.27 16.19 -14.75
C GLY A 291 -10.93 14.98 -15.65
N LYS A 292 -10.08 14.06 -15.19
CA LYS A 292 -9.66 12.87 -15.97
C LYS A 292 -9.99 11.58 -15.23
N ARG A 293 -10.53 10.59 -15.93
CA ARG A 293 -10.68 9.24 -15.43
C ARG A 293 -9.39 8.46 -15.72
N LEU A 294 -8.76 7.95 -14.66
CA LEU A 294 -7.52 7.18 -14.75
C LEU A 294 -7.78 5.67 -14.54
N LEU A 295 -8.77 5.30 -13.73
CA LEU A 295 -9.18 3.90 -13.51
C LEU A 295 -10.47 3.59 -14.28
N PRO A 296 -10.77 2.32 -14.57
CA PRO A 296 -12.06 1.92 -15.12
C PRO A 296 -13.19 2.42 -14.22
N GLU A 297 -14.32 2.80 -14.81
CA GLU A 297 -15.53 3.13 -14.04
C GLU A 297 -15.95 1.93 -13.19
N GLY A 298 -16.27 2.17 -11.90
CA GLY A 298 -16.63 1.13 -10.96
C GLY A 298 -15.45 0.31 -10.43
N TRP A 299 -14.20 0.72 -10.68
CA TRP A 299 -13.02 0.01 -10.19
C TRP A 299 -12.98 -0.11 -8.68
N LEU A 300 -13.34 0.96 -7.97
CA LEU A 300 -13.40 0.94 -6.52
C LEU A 300 -14.60 0.13 -6.01
N ALA A 301 -15.75 0.14 -6.70
CA ALA A 301 -16.86 -0.74 -6.36
C ALA A 301 -16.45 -2.22 -6.48
N TYR A 302 -15.75 -2.61 -7.54
CA TYR A 302 -15.13 -3.93 -7.66
C TYR A 302 -14.15 -4.20 -6.51
N SER A 303 -13.25 -3.28 -6.25
CA SER A 303 -12.17 -3.45 -5.25
C SER A 303 -12.70 -3.54 -3.81
N THR A 304 -13.85 -2.93 -3.53
CA THR A 304 -14.49 -2.94 -2.21
C THR A 304 -15.65 -3.93 -2.07
N THR A 305 -15.91 -4.75 -3.09
CA THR A 305 -16.80 -5.89 -2.96
C THR A 305 -16.11 -7.01 -2.18
N PRO A 306 -16.75 -7.56 -1.11
CA PRO A 306 -16.17 -8.64 -0.33
C PRO A 306 -15.73 -9.83 -1.19
N THR A 307 -14.55 -10.35 -0.90
CA THR A 307 -14.04 -11.55 -1.55
C THR A 307 -14.89 -12.76 -1.16
N PRO A 308 -15.35 -13.58 -2.12
CA PRO A 308 -16.00 -14.84 -1.83
C PRO A 308 -15.13 -15.73 -0.91
N ASN A 309 -15.77 -16.54 -0.07
CA ASN A 309 -15.09 -17.42 0.88
C ASN A 309 -14.26 -16.70 1.97
N ASN A 310 -14.49 -15.41 2.18
CA ASN A 310 -14.04 -14.67 3.34
C ASN A 310 -15.23 -14.39 4.27
N PRO A 311 -15.49 -15.24 5.28
CA PRO A 311 -16.72 -15.18 6.10
C PRO A 311 -16.81 -13.93 6.97
N LEU A 312 -15.73 -13.16 7.10
CA LEU A 312 -15.73 -11.88 7.81
C LEU A 312 -16.13 -10.71 6.89
N ASN A 313 -16.20 -10.91 5.59
CA ASN A 313 -16.48 -9.87 4.59
C ASN A 313 -15.57 -8.63 4.72
N ASN A 314 -14.40 -8.79 5.36
CA ASN A 314 -13.53 -7.70 5.74
C ASN A 314 -12.41 -7.44 4.73
N TYR A 315 -12.44 -8.07 3.55
CA TYR A 315 -11.44 -7.90 2.51
C TYR A 315 -12.04 -8.01 1.10
N GLY A 316 -11.64 -7.08 0.25
CA GLY A 316 -11.97 -7.06 -1.18
C GLY A 316 -10.74 -7.36 -2.06
N ALA A 317 -10.57 -6.61 -3.15
CA ALA A 317 -9.39 -6.73 -3.99
C ALA A 317 -8.31 -5.73 -3.52
N HIS A 318 -7.41 -6.16 -2.62
CA HIS A 318 -6.32 -5.38 -2.02
C HIS A 318 -6.76 -4.16 -1.18
N PHE A 319 -8.01 -4.18 -0.70
CA PHE A 319 -8.55 -3.25 0.28
C PHE A 319 -9.19 -4.00 1.44
N TRP A 320 -9.02 -3.49 2.64
CA TRP A 320 -9.75 -3.92 3.82
C TRP A 320 -11.10 -3.23 3.88
N LEU A 321 -12.11 -3.94 4.41
CA LEU A 321 -13.49 -3.48 4.45
C LEU A 321 -14.01 -3.46 5.89
N ASN A 322 -14.97 -2.57 6.14
CA ASN A 322 -15.76 -2.54 7.37
C ASN A 322 -17.19 -3.09 7.15
N ALA A 323 -17.33 -4.02 6.22
CA ALA A 323 -18.60 -4.66 5.89
C ALA A 323 -19.08 -5.59 7.01
N ASP A 324 -20.39 -5.84 7.05
CA ASP A 324 -20.96 -6.79 8.01
C ASP A 324 -20.48 -8.22 7.70
N PRO A 325 -20.03 -8.98 8.71
CA PRO A 325 -19.73 -10.39 8.57
C PRO A 325 -20.97 -11.20 8.17
N GLU A 326 -20.76 -12.35 7.51
CA GLU A 326 -21.83 -13.31 7.22
C GLU A 326 -22.47 -13.82 8.53
N ASP A 327 -21.64 -14.17 9.52
CA ASP A 327 -22.06 -14.54 10.85
C ASP A 327 -22.43 -13.29 11.67
N LYS A 328 -23.72 -13.10 11.90
CA LYS A 328 -24.28 -11.96 12.63
C LYS A 328 -23.86 -11.91 14.12
N GLN A 329 -23.23 -12.94 14.66
CA GLN A 329 -22.66 -12.95 16.00
C GLN A 329 -21.27 -12.31 16.04
N LYS A 330 -20.61 -12.16 14.90
CA LYS A 330 -19.31 -11.49 14.78
C LYS A 330 -19.49 -10.00 14.53
N GLN A 331 -18.54 -9.23 15.02
CA GLN A 331 -18.53 -7.79 14.83
C GLN A 331 -17.65 -7.39 13.64
N ARG A 332 -17.97 -6.27 13.02
CA ARG A 332 -17.13 -5.59 12.05
C ARG A 332 -15.79 -5.18 12.66
N THR A 333 -14.84 -4.85 11.81
CA THR A 333 -13.53 -4.33 12.23
C THR A 333 -13.69 -3.09 13.14
N TRP A 334 -14.58 -2.17 12.77
CA TRP A 334 -14.88 -0.94 13.50
C TRP A 334 -16.40 -0.75 13.61
N PRO A 335 -17.04 -1.25 14.70
CA PRO A 335 -18.50 -1.22 14.86
C PRO A 335 -19.11 0.17 14.85
N SER A 336 -18.38 1.20 15.33
CA SER A 336 -18.85 2.59 15.38
C SER A 336 -18.77 3.33 14.04
N LEU A 337 -18.08 2.79 13.04
CA LEU A 337 -17.92 3.44 11.74
C LEU A 337 -18.93 2.92 10.70
N PRO A 338 -19.27 3.72 9.68
CA PRO A 338 -20.15 3.31 8.59
C PRO A 338 -19.71 2.00 7.91
N THR A 339 -20.68 1.26 7.38
CA THR A 339 -20.45 -0.03 6.71
C THR A 339 -19.76 0.12 5.36
N ASP A 340 -19.87 1.27 4.71
CA ASP A 340 -19.21 1.61 3.46
C ASP A 340 -17.74 2.06 3.65
N THR A 341 -17.24 2.02 4.90
CA THR A 341 -15.83 2.31 5.20
C THR A 341 -14.94 1.22 4.60
N TYR A 342 -13.96 1.63 3.84
CA TYR A 342 -12.86 0.75 3.40
C TYR A 342 -11.52 1.43 3.62
N PHE A 343 -10.44 0.64 3.62
CA PHE A 343 -9.18 1.21 4.03
C PHE A 343 -7.96 0.46 3.51
N MET A 344 -6.88 1.21 3.28
CA MET A 344 -5.53 0.68 3.16
C MET A 344 -4.99 0.41 4.57
N SER A 345 -4.33 -0.74 4.76
CA SER A 345 -3.86 -1.17 6.07
C SER A 345 -2.41 -1.62 6.02
N GLY A 346 -1.56 -1.05 6.86
CA GLY A 346 -0.17 -1.43 7.01
C GLY A 346 0.20 -1.82 8.44
N PHE A 347 1.31 -2.52 8.57
CA PHE A 347 1.88 -2.94 9.85
C PHE A 347 2.06 -1.74 10.79
N GLN A 348 1.98 -1.97 12.09
CA GLN A 348 2.12 -0.93 13.12
C GLN A 348 1.10 0.22 13.03
N GLY A 349 -0.05 0.00 12.39
CA GLY A 349 -1.15 0.96 12.41
C GLY A 349 -1.12 2.01 11.31
N GLN A 350 -0.39 1.78 10.20
CA GLN A 350 -0.53 2.62 9.02
C GLN A 350 -1.95 2.47 8.46
N ARG A 351 -2.66 3.58 8.23
CA ARG A 351 -4.04 3.58 7.71
C ARG A 351 -4.29 4.74 6.76
N VAL A 352 -4.96 4.42 5.67
CA VAL A 352 -5.76 5.38 4.91
C VAL A 352 -7.20 4.90 4.97
N VAL A 353 -8.03 5.56 5.76
CA VAL A 353 -9.45 5.22 5.94
C VAL A 353 -10.27 6.08 5.01
N ILE A 354 -11.18 5.47 4.25
CA ILE A 354 -11.99 6.12 3.22
C ILE A 354 -13.45 5.81 3.51
N ILE A 355 -14.28 6.84 3.62
CA ILE A 355 -15.70 6.73 3.98
C ILE A 355 -16.53 7.50 2.96
N PRO A 356 -17.06 6.83 1.92
CA PRO A 356 -17.84 7.48 0.85
C PRO A 356 -19.05 8.26 1.36
N SER A 357 -19.85 7.67 2.26
CA SER A 357 -21.04 8.32 2.83
C SER A 357 -20.75 9.58 3.65
N LYS A 358 -19.48 9.82 3.98
CA LYS A 358 -19.02 11.01 4.72
C LYS A 358 -18.11 11.91 3.91
N GLU A 359 -17.82 11.56 2.65
CA GLU A 359 -16.85 12.28 1.82
C GLU A 359 -15.52 12.51 2.59
N LEU A 360 -15.07 11.50 3.35
CA LEU A 360 -13.99 11.61 4.34
C LEU A 360 -12.84 10.66 4.00
N VAL A 361 -11.62 11.20 4.04
CA VAL A 361 -10.37 10.41 4.04
C VAL A 361 -9.55 10.78 5.26
N VAL A 362 -9.14 9.78 6.02
CA VAL A 362 -8.28 9.95 7.20
C VAL A 362 -7.02 9.12 7.02
N VAL A 363 -5.88 9.79 7.00
CA VAL A 363 -4.56 9.15 7.05
C VAL A 363 -4.06 9.17 8.48
N ARG A 364 -3.63 8.02 8.96
CA ARG A 364 -2.89 7.92 10.21
C ARG A 364 -1.63 7.08 9.97
N LEU A 365 -0.46 7.65 10.23
CA LEU A 365 0.83 6.98 10.18
C LEU A 365 1.47 6.95 11.57
N GLY A 366 2.20 5.87 11.88
CA GLY A 366 2.85 5.72 13.19
C GLY A 366 3.46 4.35 13.39
N PHE A 367 3.99 4.10 14.59
CA PHE A 367 4.70 2.86 14.91
C PHE A 367 4.08 2.21 16.16
N SER A 368 2.79 1.86 16.07
CA SER A 368 2.04 1.29 17.20
C SER A 368 2.58 -0.08 17.63
N GLY A 369 2.89 -0.22 18.91
CA GLY A 369 3.43 -1.45 19.50
C GLY A 369 2.38 -2.51 19.84
N GLY A 370 1.08 -2.19 19.76
CA GLY A 370 -0.01 -3.08 20.21
C GLY A 370 -1.26 -3.05 19.32
N PRO A 371 -2.30 -3.78 19.71
CA PRO A 371 -3.55 -3.86 18.95
C PRO A 371 -4.36 -2.57 18.98
N ASN A 372 -4.33 -1.83 20.10
CA ASN A 372 -5.07 -0.57 20.26
C ASN A 372 -4.33 0.59 19.61
N ARG A 373 -4.61 0.82 18.33
CA ARG A 373 -3.96 1.85 17.51
C ARG A 373 -4.71 3.17 17.53
N GLY A 374 -5.85 3.27 18.22
CA GLY A 374 -6.66 4.48 18.32
C GLY A 374 -7.32 4.92 17.01
N ILE A 375 -7.45 4.03 16.03
CA ILE A 375 -7.99 4.36 14.70
C ILE A 375 -9.49 4.63 14.76
N GLU A 376 -10.27 3.70 15.36
CA GLU A 376 -11.71 3.82 15.43
C GLU A 376 -12.15 5.07 16.19
N PRO A 377 -11.64 5.37 17.41
CA PRO A 377 -12.01 6.60 18.11
C PRO A 377 -11.55 7.88 17.38
N LEU A 378 -10.41 7.87 16.70
CA LEU A 378 -9.99 8.99 15.87
C LEU A 378 -11.02 9.27 14.78
N VAL A 379 -11.37 8.26 13.97
CA VAL A 379 -12.27 8.43 12.84
C VAL A 379 -13.69 8.76 13.30
N ALA A 380 -14.20 8.09 14.35
CA ALA A 380 -15.51 8.38 14.91
C ALA A 380 -15.60 9.83 15.44
N GLY A 381 -14.58 10.28 16.18
CA GLY A 381 -14.52 11.66 16.67
C GLY A 381 -14.45 12.70 15.56
N LEU A 382 -13.73 12.40 14.46
CA LEU A 382 -13.71 13.29 13.29
C LEU A 382 -15.08 13.35 12.60
N ILE A 383 -15.79 12.21 12.46
CA ILE A 383 -17.14 12.19 11.89
C ILE A 383 -18.09 13.05 12.73
N GLU A 384 -18.02 12.94 14.07
CA GLU A 384 -18.83 13.73 14.99
C GLU A 384 -18.52 15.23 14.90
N ALA A 385 -17.23 15.60 14.94
CA ALA A 385 -16.80 16.99 14.88
C ALA A 385 -17.07 17.67 13.53
N LEU A 386 -17.13 16.90 12.43
CA LEU A 386 -17.44 17.42 11.08
C LEU A 386 -18.93 17.35 10.74
N ALA A 387 -19.78 16.82 11.63
CA ALA A 387 -21.21 16.83 11.43
C ALA A 387 -21.73 18.28 11.32
N PRO A 388 -22.70 18.57 10.44
CA PRO A 388 -23.37 19.86 10.48
C PRO A 388 -24.13 20.03 11.80
N ASP A 389 -24.17 21.27 12.29
CA ASP A 389 -24.91 21.66 13.50
C ASP A 389 -26.41 21.38 13.38
#